data_c7209e6b7e6765fc991460a2671e1e6f
#
_entry.id   c7209e6b7e6765fc991460a2671e1e6f
#
_cell.length_a   1.000
_cell.length_b   1.000
_cell.length_c   1.000
_cell.angle_alpha   90.00
_cell.angle_beta   90.00
_cell.angle_gamma   90.00
#
_symmetry.space_group_name_H-M   'P 1'
#
loop_
_entity.id
_entity.type
_entity.pdbx_description
1 polymer ?
#
loop_
_entity_poly.entity_id
_entity_poly.type
_entity_poly.pdbx_seq_one_letter_code
_entity_poly.pdbx_strand_id
1 'polypeptide(L)'
;MKPDFFALYEALAAGVTGDTPITALTAGARWSMVETADSLGLGMDTPGSTIAPMYPDGLLGLPLREAAKATASWNLEEAAFGLAAANAFYNTPARMEALGTYLSFEKYYTEGIDLRGRTVGIIGHMHGPPGLRDAAKAVYVLERDPQKGDYPDAACDWILPQCDLVLITGSSLINKTLPHLLELCENAITVLTGPSVPMCPALLDCGIDRLAGLVVTDRPGIAEYVRADRRGNPYGYGRSFLLKKD
;
A
#
# COMPACT_ATOMS: atom_id res chain seq x y z
N MET A 1 -19.64 -14.51 -10.07
CA MET A 1 -19.54 -13.23 -10.81
C MET A 1 -18.09 -12.78 -10.57
N LYS A 2 -17.28 -12.57 -11.60
CA LYS A 2 -15.94 -12.01 -11.35
C LYS A 2 -16.13 -10.67 -10.66
N PRO A 3 -15.43 -10.38 -9.55
CA PRO A 3 -15.49 -9.06 -8.94
C PRO A 3 -15.10 -8.02 -9.97
N ASP A 4 -15.76 -6.87 -9.93
CA ASP A 4 -15.39 -5.75 -10.79
C ASP A 4 -13.98 -5.32 -10.40
N PHE A 5 -13.05 -5.45 -11.33
CA PHE A 5 -11.64 -5.09 -11.13
C PHE A 5 -11.47 -3.67 -10.60
N PHE A 6 -12.32 -2.73 -11.03
CA PHE A 6 -12.25 -1.34 -10.61
C PHE A 6 -12.99 -1.03 -9.31
N ALA A 7 -13.86 -1.90 -8.82
CA ALA A 7 -14.65 -1.65 -7.61
C ALA A 7 -13.78 -1.28 -6.39
N LEU A 8 -12.61 -1.91 -6.25
CA LEU A 8 -11.65 -1.59 -5.19
C LEU A 8 -11.10 -0.16 -5.31
N TYR A 9 -10.75 0.27 -6.54
CA TYR A 9 -10.23 1.63 -6.80
C TYR A 9 -11.31 2.69 -6.66
N GLU A 10 -12.53 2.38 -7.08
CA GLU A 10 -13.69 3.24 -6.90
C GLU A 10 -14.02 3.43 -5.41
N ALA A 11 -14.03 2.35 -4.63
CA ALA A 11 -14.24 2.40 -3.18
C ALA A 11 -13.16 3.24 -2.47
N LEU A 12 -11.89 3.06 -2.87
CA LEU A 12 -10.78 3.84 -2.36
C LEU A 12 -10.96 5.34 -2.65
N ALA A 13 -11.25 5.69 -3.89
CA ALA A 13 -11.40 7.09 -4.32
C ALA A 13 -12.67 7.75 -3.74
N ALA A 14 -13.79 7.02 -3.68
CA ALA A 14 -15.07 7.53 -3.17
C ALA A 14 -15.00 7.95 -1.69
N GLY A 15 -14.16 7.30 -0.91
CA GLY A 15 -13.96 7.67 0.50
C GLY A 15 -13.11 8.93 0.71
N VAL A 16 -12.41 9.41 -0.32
CA VAL A 16 -11.66 10.68 -0.26
C VAL A 16 -12.63 11.84 -0.44
N THR A 17 -12.88 12.57 0.64
CA THR A 17 -13.82 13.69 0.67
C THR A 17 -13.08 15.02 0.91
N GLY A 18 -13.69 16.11 0.50
CA GLY A 18 -13.14 17.46 0.70
C GLY A 18 -12.41 18.00 -0.53
N ASP A 19 -12.15 19.29 -0.47
CA ASP A 19 -11.64 20.10 -1.59
C ASP A 19 -10.19 20.58 -1.37
N THR A 20 -9.44 19.94 -0.46
CA THR A 20 -8.04 20.31 -0.18
C THR A 20 -7.21 20.13 -1.45
N PRO A 21 -6.61 21.21 -2.01
CA PRO A 21 -5.87 21.14 -3.24
C PRO A 21 -4.46 20.58 -3.02
N ILE A 22 -3.92 19.93 -4.03
CA ILE A 22 -2.51 19.54 -4.08
C ILE A 22 -1.66 20.78 -4.29
N THR A 23 -0.70 21.02 -3.40
CA THR A 23 0.21 22.16 -3.45
C THR A 23 1.57 21.83 -4.04
N ALA A 24 1.99 20.56 -3.97
CA ALA A 24 3.23 20.09 -4.59
C ALA A 24 3.14 18.59 -4.96
N LEU A 25 3.84 18.25 -6.05
CA LEU A 25 4.10 16.90 -6.50
C LEU A 25 5.62 16.71 -6.57
N THR A 26 6.10 15.58 -6.06
CA THR A 26 7.53 15.22 -6.15
C THR A 26 7.64 13.78 -6.65
N ALA A 27 8.30 13.60 -7.78
CA ALA A 27 8.75 12.28 -8.26
C ALA A 27 10.18 12.06 -7.80
N GLY A 28 10.41 11.08 -6.96
CA GLY A 28 11.73 10.58 -6.63
C GLY A 28 11.94 9.21 -7.30
N ALA A 29 13.15 8.65 -7.22
CA ALA A 29 13.47 7.36 -7.85
C ALA A 29 12.68 6.17 -7.27
N ARG A 30 12.07 6.31 -6.08
CA ARG A 30 11.32 5.25 -5.38
C ARG A 30 9.93 5.67 -4.93
N TRP A 31 9.70 6.96 -4.76
CA TRP A 31 8.51 7.47 -4.12
C TRP A 31 7.94 8.64 -4.90
N SER A 32 6.68 8.52 -5.25
CA SER A 32 5.85 9.65 -5.65
C SER A 32 5.23 10.25 -4.40
N MET A 33 5.31 11.57 -4.22
CA MET A 33 4.83 12.28 -3.05
C MET A 33 3.86 13.37 -3.46
N VAL A 34 2.75 13.45 -2.75
CA VAL A 34 1.73 14.51 -2.85
C VAL A 34 1.72 15.30 -1.56
N GLU A 35 1.81 16.63 -1.67
CA GLU A 35 1.71 17.54 -0.54
C GLU A 35 0.47 18.42 -0.67
N THR A 36 -0.16 18.70 0.45
CA THR A 36 -1.18 19.73 0.62
C THR A 36 -0.71 20.73 1.68
N ALA A 37 -1.51 21.73 1.99
CA ALA A 37 -1.19 22.69 3.06
C ALA A 37 -0.92 21.99 4.41
N ASP A 38 -1.67 20.94 4.72
CA ASP A 38 -1.73 20.31 6.04
C ASP A 38 -1.39 18.80 6.06
N SER A 39 -1.28 18.15 4.91
CA SER A 39 -1.01 16.71 4.82
C SER A 39 0.01 16.35 3.74
N LEU A 40 0.48 15.10 3.79
CA LEU A 40 1.41 14.53 2.82
C LEU A 40 1.15 13.03 2.69
N GLY A 41 1.18 12.53 1.46
CA GLY A 41 1.08 11.10 1.17
C GLY A 41 2.15 10.59 0.24
N LEU A 42 2.42 9.29 0.32
CA LEU A 42 3.39 8.59 -0.49
C LEU A 42 2.73 7.52 -1.36
N GLY A 43 3.20 7.39 -2.60
CA GLY A 43 2.99 6.24 -3.47
C GLY A 43 4.34 5.67 -3.87
N MET A 44 4.48 4.35 -3.93
CA MET A 44 5.74 3.76 -4.39
C MET A 44 5.83 3.90 -5.90
N ASP A 45 6.92 4.47 -6.41
CA ASP A 45 7.15 4.55 -7.84
C ASP A 45 7.19 3.16 -8.48
N THR A 46 6.51 3.02 -9.61
CA THR A 46 6.44 1.76 -10.36
C THR A 46 6.73 2.07 -11.82
N PRO A 47 7.96 1.82 -12.28
CA PRO A 47 8.37 2.18 -13.64
C PRO A 47 7.63 1.36 -14.70
N GLY A 48 7.62 1.85 -15.92
CA GLY A 48 7.14 1.12 -17.10
C GLY A 48 5.77 1.56 -17.63
N SER A 49 5.37 2.81 -17.39
CA SER A 49 4.16 3.37 -18.00
C SER A 49 4.29 3.55 -19.50
N THR A 50 3.39 2.92 -20.25
CA THR A 50 3.29 3.04 -21.70
C THR A 50 1.94 3.62 -22.14
N ILE A 51 1.00 3.76 -21.22
CA ILE A 51 -0.35 4.28 -21.45
C ILE A 51 -0.39 5.76 -21.08
N ALA A 52 -1.12 6.55 -21.87
CA ALA A 52 -1.34 7.97 -21.57
C ALA A 52 -2.04 8.16 -20.22
N PRO A 53 -1.70 9.23 -19.49
CA PRO A 53 -2.34 9.54 -18.21
C PRO A 53 -3.83 9.88 -18.39
N MET A 54 -4.64 9.66 -17.35
CA MET A 54 -6.04 10.08 -17.28
C MET A 54 -6.18 11.60 -17.17
N TYR A 55 -5.17 12.26 -16.58
CA TYR A 55 -5.11 13.71 -16.37
C TYR A 55 -3.93 14.30 -17.17
N PRO A 56 -4.11 14.62 -18.46
CA PRO A 56 -3.02 15.10 -19.32
C PRO A 56 -2.34 16.38 -18.82
N ASP A 57 -3.09 17.22 -18.10
CA ASP A 57 -2.59 18.47 -17.50
C ASP A 57 -1.94 18.24 -16.11
N GLY A 58 -1.86 16.99 -15.66
CA GLY A 58 -1.33 16.57 -14.37
C GLY A 58 -2.30 16.78 -13.21
N LEU A 59 -1.82 16.47 -11.99
CA LEU A 59 -2.65 16.46 -10.77
C LEU A 59 -2.43 17.71 -9.89
N LEU A 60 -1.45 18.56 -10.19
CA LEU A 60 -1.15 19.75 -9.39
C LEU A 60 -2.35 20.72 -9.36
N GLY A 61 -2.72 21.17 -8.18
CA GLY A 61 -3.87 22.07 -7.97
C GLY A 61 -5.23 21.36 -7.91
N LEU A 62 -5.33 20.09 -8.29
CA LEU A 62 -6.56 19.33 -8.13
C LEU A 62 -6.86 19.08 -6.66
N PRO A 63 -8.15 19.02 -6.26
CA PRO A 63 -8.51 18.56 -4.93
C PRO A 63 -8.18 17.06 -4.76
N LEU A 64 -7.81 16.67 -3.54
CA LEU A 64 -7.42 15.26 -3.25
C LEU A 64 -8.48 14.24 -3.72
N ARG A 65 -9.78 14.56 -3.57
CA ARG A 65 -10.89 13.70 -4.01
C ARG A 65 -10.87 13.42 -5.52
N GLU A 66 -10.38 14.38 -6.32
CA GLU A 66 -10.27 14.21 -7.76
C GLU A 66 -9.00 13.45 -8.11
N ALA A 67 -7.88 13.88 -7.54
CA ALA A 67 -6.58 13.26 -7.77
C ALA A 67 -6.52 11.78 -7.33
N ALA A 68 -7.23 11.39 -6.27
CA ALA A 68 -7.30 10.01 -5.81
C ALA A 68 -7.90 9.04 -6.86
N LYS A 69 -8.74 9.52 -7.78
CA LYS A 69 -9.27 8.72 -8.90
C LYS A 69 -8.17 8.23 -9.83
N ALA A 70 -7.06 8.95 -9.92
CA ALA A 70 -5.90 8.54 -10.70
C ALA A 70 -5.27 7.23 -10.20
N THR A 71 -5.61 6.77 -9.00
CA THR A 71 -5.23 5.42 -8.53
C THR A 71 -5.71 4.33 -9.49
N ALA A 72 -6.81 4.54 -10.22
CA ALA A 72 -7.34 3.62 -11.23
C ALA A 72 -6.60 3.68 -12.58
N SER A 73 -5.73 4.67 -12.79
CA SER A 73 -5.01 4.84 -14.05
C SER A 73 -4.14 3.64 -14.40
N TRP A 74 -4.09 3.29 -15.69
CA TRP A 74 -3.12 2.34 -16.24
C TRP A 74 -1.74 2.97 -16.52
N ASN A 75 -1.64 4.30 -16.44
CA ASN A 75 -0.35 4.96 -16.31
C ASN A 75 0.14 4.80 -14.88
N LEU A 76 1.17 3.98 -14.66
CA LEU A 76 1.59 3.57 -13.31
C LEU A 76 2.22 4.72 -12.52
N GLU A 77 2.87 5.66 -13.19
CA GLU A 77 3.40 6.87 -12.56
C GLU A 77 2.26 7.75 -12.04
N GLU A 78 1.23 7.99 -12.87
CA GLU A 78 0.03 8.71 -12.46
C GLU A 78 -0.71 7.97 -11.34
N ALA A 79 -0.82 6.64 -11.42
CA ALA A 79 -1.43 5.82 -10.37
C ALA A 79 -0.68 5.93 -9.03
N ALA A 80 0.65 6.06 -9.06
CA ALA A 80 1.45 6.29 -7.86
C ALA A 80 1.13 7.64 -7.22
N PHE A 81 0.99 8.71 -8.00
CA PHE A 81 0.53 10.01 -7.51
C PHE A 81 -0.92 9.98 -7.04
N GLY A 82 -1.81 9.25 -7.72
CA GLY A 82 -3.18 9.04 -7.27
C GLY A 82 -3.25 8.35 -5.90
N LEU A 83 -2.43 7.32 -5.71
CA LEU A 83 -2.31 6.64 -4.41
C LEU A 83 -1.69 7.53 -3.34
N ALA A 84 -0.69 8.34 -3.70
CA ALA A 84 -0.13 9.34 -2.79
C ALA A 84 -1.18 10.39 -2.38
N ALA A 85 -2.05 10.82 -3.29
CA ALA A 85 -3.17 11.72 -2.97
C ALA A 85 -4.18 11.07 -2.02
N ALA A 86 -4.53 9.80 -2.24
CA ALA A 86 -5.35 9.04 -1.31
C ALA A 86 -4.69 8.93 0.07
N ASN A 87 -3.38 8.65 0.12
CA ASN A 87 -2.62 8.58 1.38
C ASN A 87 -2.53 9.93 2.10
N ALA A 88 -2.41 11.04 1.37
CA ALA A 88 -2.46 12.37 1.97
C ALA A 88 -3.80 12.65 2.67
N PHE A 89 -4.89 12.02 2.22
CA PHE A 89 -6.19 12.12 2.87
C PHE A 89 -6.36 11.11 4.02
N TYR A 90 -6.11 9.81 3.76
CA TYR A 90 -6.38 8.76 4.75
C TYR A 90 -5.34 8.70 5.86
N ASN A 91 -4.06 8.89 5.54
CA ASN A 91 -2.96 8.61 6.45
C ASN A 91 -2.54 9.86 7.23
N THR A 92 -3.49 10.48 7.93
CA THR A 92 -3.22 11.64 8.78
C THR A 92 -3.33 11.26 10.27
N PRO A 93 -2.55 11.90 11.18
CA PRO A 93 -2.63 11.64 12.62
C PRO A 93 -4.06 11.75 13.17
N ALA A 94 -4.79 12.81 12.80
CA ALA A 94 -6.15 13.04 13.28
C ALA A 94 -7.13 11.92 12.88
N ARG A 95 -7.01 11.37 11.67
CA ARG A 95 -7.85 10.25 11.22
C ARG A 95 -7.52 8.96 11.95
N MET A 96 -6.23 8.71 12.19
CA MET A 96 -5.80 7.52 12.91
C MET A 96 -6.23 7.57 14.39
N GLU A 97 -6.17 8.75 15.00
CA GLU A 97 -6.68 8.95 16.35
C GLU A 97 -8.19 8.67 16.43
N ALA A 98 -8.95 9.14 15.44
CA ALA A 98 -10.39 8.87 15.35
C ALA A 98 -10.72 7.37 15.14
N LEU A 99 -9.85 6.63 14.45
CA LEU A 99 -9.99 5.17 14.26
C LEU A 99 -9.50 4.35 15.46
N GLY A 100 -8.86 5.00 16.47
CA GLY A 100 -8.44 4.36 17.71
C GLY A 100 -7.36 3.29 17.54
N THR A 101 -6.61 3.31 16.46
CA THR A 101 -5.64 2.26 16.14
C THR A 101 -4.21 2.80 16.10
N TYR A 102 -3.27 2.01 16.58
CA TYR A 102 -1.85 2.31 16.58
C TYR A 102 -1.03 1.02 16.60
N LEU A 103 0.03 0.98 15.80
CA LEU A 103 0.99 -0.12 15.81
C LEU A 103 2.33 0.36 16.38
N SER A 104 2.72 -0.15 17.53
CA SER A 104 4.03 0.13 18.12
C SER A 104 5.12 -0.73 17.47
N PHE A 105 6.41 -0.37 17.68
CA PHE A 105 7.54 -1.20 17.23
C PHE A 105 7.57 -2.59 17.88
N GLU A 106 6.93 -2.76 19.04
CA GLU A 106 6.82 -4.04 19.74
C GLU A 106 5.69 -4.92 19.17
N LYS A 107 4.77 -4.32 18.43
CA LYS A 107 3.62 -4.99 17.82
C LYS A 107 3.78 -4.94 16.31
N TYR A 108 3.64 -6.09 15.70
CA TYR A 108 3.73 -6.20 14.24
C TYR A 108 2.33 -6.33 13.63
N TYR A 109 2.19 -6.04 12.35
CA TYR A 109 0.90 -6.13 11.62
C TYR A 109 0.30 -7.55 11.60
N THR A 110 1.05 -8.55 12.04
CA THR A 110 0.59 -9.93 12.29
C THR A 110 0.19 -10.19 13.74
N GLU A 111 0.14 -9.16 14.60
CA GLU A 111 -0.26 -9.32 16.00
C GLU A 111 -1.57 -10.12 16.15
N GLY A 112 -1.56 -11.10 17.04
CA GLY A 112 -2.71 -11.97 17.29
C GLY A 112 -2.89 -13.10 16.25
N ILE A 113 -2.00 -13.20 15.25
CA ILE A 113 -1.96 -14.35 14.34
C ILE A 113 -0.89 -15.34 14.85
N ASP A 114 -1.32 -16.56 15.14
CA ASP A 114 -0.35 -17.64 15.41
C ASP A 114 0.32 -18.06 14.09
N LEU A 115 1.63 -17.87 14.01
CA LEU A 115 2.43 -18.17 12.82
C LEU A 115 2.88 -19.63 12.75
N ARG A 116 2.76 -20.39 13.85
CA ARG A 116 3.27 -21.78 13.94
C ARG A 116 2.53 -22.69 12.98
N GLY A 117 3.31 -23.39 12.18
CA GLY A 117 2.81 -24.36 11.23
C GLY A 117 2.09 -23.78 10.02
N ARG A 118 1.99 -22.45 9.88
CA ARG A 118 1.35 -21.80 8.73
C ARG A 118 2.27 -21.76 7.52
N THR A 119 1.65 -21.85 6.35
CA THR A 119 2.27 -21.51 5.07
C THR A 119 2.04 -20.02 4.80
N VAL A 120 3.12 -19.27 4.59
CA VAL A 120 3.08 -17.81 4.44
C VAL A 120 3.59 -17.37 3.07
N GLY A 121 2.78 -16.61 2.34
CA GLY A 121 3.16 -15.90 1.13
C GLY A 121 3.57 -14.45 1.43
N ILE A 122 4.61 -13.96 0.78
CA ILE A 122 5.04 -12.55 0.86
C ILE A 122 5.16 -12.02 -0.56
N ILE A 123 4.33 -11.06 -0.91
CA ILE A 123 4.37 -10.38 -2.21
C ILE A 123 5.21 -9.11 -2.07
N GLY A 124 6.35 -9.09 -2.73
CA GLY A 124 7.32 -8.00 -2.66
C GLY A 124 8.46 -8.27 -1.66
N HIS A 125 9.58 -7.56 -1.83
CA HIS A 125 10.70 -7.61 -0.89
C HIS A 125 10.38 -6.81 0.37
N MET A 126 9.71 -7.46 1.31
CA MET A 126 9.48 -6.90 2.63
C MET A 126 9.97 -7.85 3.72
N HIS A 127 10.36 -7.28 4.85
CA HIS A 127 10.70 -8.08 6.02
C HIS A 127 9.40 -8.55 6.70
N GLY A 128 9.25 -9.86 6.84
CA GLY A 128 8.22 -10.43 7.70
C GLY A 128 8.49 -10.13 9.19
N PRO A 129 7.54 -10.47 10.09
CA PRO A 129 7.75 -10.29 11.52
C PRO A 129 8.96 -11.09 12.02
N PRO A 130 9.63 -10.64 13.08
CA PRO A 130 10.72 -11.40 13.70
C PRO A 130 10.31 -12.83 14.01
N GLY A 131 11.18 -13.79 13.72
CA GLY A 131 10.92 -15.23 13.97
C GLY A 131 9.92 -15.89 13.01
N LEU A 132 9.44 -15.19 11.98
CA LEU A 132 8.51 -15.77 10.99
C LEU A 132 9.02 -17.07 10.39
N ARG A 133 10.28 -17.09 9.92
CA ARG A 133 10.85 -18.27 9.24
C ARG A 133 11.07 -19.45 10.17
N ASP A 134 11.23 -19.19 11.47
CA ASP A 134 11.41 -20.24 12.48
C ASP A 134 10.07 -20.82 12.94
N ALA A 135 9.01 -20.04 12.93
CA ALA A 135 7.68 -20.45 13.38
C ALA A 135 6.83 -21.05 12.26
N ALA A 136 6.92 -20.52 11.04
CA ALA A 136 6.10 -20.94 9.92
C ALA A 136 6.52 -22.31 9.39
N LYS A 137 5.56 -23.07 8.85
CA LYS A 137 5.81 -24.30 8.11
C LYS A 137 6.60 -24.05 6.83
N ALA A 138 6.26 -22.99 6.12
CA ALA A 138 6.93 -22.53 4.91
C ALA A 138 6.73 -21.04 4.72
N VAL A 139 7.72 -20.37 4.10
CA VAL A 139 7.64 -18.95 3.73
C VAL A 139 8.09 -18.82 2.27
N TYR A 140 7.20 -18.32 1.43
CA TYR A 140 7.44 -18.06 0.02
C TYR A 140 7.47 -16.56 -0.23
N VAL A 141 8.56 -16.06 -0.82
CA VAL A 141 8.65 -14.70 -1.31
C VAL A 141 8.41 -14.70 -2.81
N LEU A 142 7.46 -13.89 -3.28
CA LEU A 142 7.09 -13.81 -4.69
C LEU A 142 7.33 -12.36 -5.16
N GLU A 143 8.12 -12.22 -6.21
CA GLU A 143 8.61 -10.92 -6.66
C GLU A 143 8.64 -10.80 -8.19
N ARG A 144 8.44 -9.57 -8.70
CA ARG A 144 8.54 -9.25 -10.14
C ARG A 144 9.99 -9.15 -10.61
N ASP A 145 10.89 -8.74 -9.70
CA ASP A 145 12.34 -8.75 -9.90
C ASP A 145 12.98 -9.66 -8.84
N PRO A 146 12.88 -11.00 -9.01
CA PRO A 146 13.21 -11.96 -7.98
C PRO A 146 14.72 -12.01 -7.71
N GLN A 147 15.07 -12.04 -6.43
CA GLN A 147 16.42 -12.28 -5.96
C GLN A 147 16.63 -13.77 -5.68
N LYS A 148 17.86 -14.14 -5.31
CA LYS A 148 18.18 -15.54 -5.01
C LYS A 148 17.30 -16.08 -3.87
N GLY A 149 16.47 -17.03 -4.20
CA GLY A 149 15.57 -17.72 -3.27
C GLY A 149 14.12 -17.26 -3.38
N ASP A 150 13.83 -16.23 -4.16
CA ASP A 150 12.48 -15.77 -4.42
C ASP A 150 11.85 -16.55 -5.59
N TYR A 151 10.54 -16.64 -5.58
CA TYR A 151 9.76 -17.09 -6.71
C TYR A 151 9.39 -15.91 -7.61
N PRO A 152 9.33 -16.10 -8.94
CA PRO A 152 8.78 -15.07 -9.82
C PRO A 152 7.29 -14.84 -9.54
N ASP A 153 6.78 -13.65 -9.78
CA ASP A 153 5.37 -13.27 -9.56
C ASP A 153 4.37 -14.21 -10.27
N ALA A 154 4.73 -14.78 -11.41
CA ALA A 154 3.93 -15.78 -12.10
C ALA A 154 3.64 -17.03 -11.25
N ALA A 155 4.40 -17.31 -10.19
CA ALA A 155 4.15 -18.42 -9.29
C ALA A 155 2.99 -18.15 -8.29
N CYS A 156 2.46 -16.94 -8.24
CA CYS A 156 1.33 -16.57 -7.36
C CYS A 156 0.13 -17.49 -7.56
N ASP A 157 -0.23 -17.79 -8.80
CA ASP A 157 -1.40 -18.63 -9.14
C ASP A 157 -1.34 -20.06 -8.54
N TRP A 158 -0.14 -20.57 -8.25
CA TRP A 158 0.05 -21.89 -7.66
C TRP A 158 0.35 -21.88 -6.17
N ILE A 159 1.02 -20.83 -5.68
CA ILE A 159 1.51 -20.78 -4.30
C ILE A 159 0.46 -20.15 -3.38
N LEU A 160 -0.16 -19.03 -3.75
CA LEU A 160 -1.06 -18.28 -2.86
C LEU A 160 -2.31 -19.08 -2.44
N PRO A 161 -2.94 -19.90 -3.30
CA PRO A 161 -4.07 -20.73 -2.87
C PRO A 161 -3.75 -21.75 -1.76
N GLN A 162 -2.46 -21.98 -1.49
CA GLN A 162 -1.99 -22.91 -0.47
C GLN A 162 -1.51 -22.19 0.80
N CYS A 163 -1.56 -20.86 0.83
CA CYS A 163 -1.11 -20.06 1.95
C CYS A 163 -2.22 -19.87 2.99
N ASP A 164 -1.83 -19.86 4.27
CA ASP A 164 -2.71 -19.52 5.41
C ASP A 164 -2.65 -18.02 5.75
N LEU A 165 -1.58 -17.36 5.35
CA LEU A 165 -1.32 -15.94 5.57
C LEU A 165 -0.59 -15.37 4.36
N VAL A 166 -1.05 -14.23 3.83
CA VAL A 166 -0.37 -13.56 2.72
C VAL A 166 -0.13 -12.09 3.08
N LEU A 167 1.13 -11.69 3.03
CA LEU A 167 1.58 -10.33 3.21
C LEU A 167 1.73 -9.71 1.82
N ILE A 168 0.96 -8.66 1.53
CA ILE A 168 0.90 -8.04 0.20
C ILE A 168 1.46 -6.62 0.28
N THR A 169 2.39 -6.27 -0.60
CA THR A 169 2.90 -4.90 -0.70
C THR A 169 1.83 -3.91 -1.17
N GLY A 170 1.81 -2.70 -0.60
CA GLY A 170 0.92 -1.62 -1.05
C GLY A 170 1.13 -1.20 -2.51
N SER A 171 2.30 -1.48 -3.10
CA SER A 171 2.56 -1.20 -4.52
C SER A 171 1.69 -2.04 -5.48
N SER A 172 1.08 -3.14 -4.99
CA SER A 172 0.11 -3.93 -5.74
C SER A 172 -1.15 -3.16 -6.14
N LEU A 173 -1.49 -2.09 -5.42
CA LEU A 173 -2.51 -1.12 -5.82
C LEU A 173 -2.09 -0.36 -7.09
N ILE A 174 -0.82 0.03 -7.18
CA ILE A 174 -0.31 0.84 -8.29
C ILE A 174 -0.17 -0.01 -9.55
N ASN A 175 0.46 -1.17 -9.45
CA ASN A 175 0.71 -2.07 -10.58
C ASN A 175 -0.50 -2.94 -10.96
N LYS A 176 -1.66 -2.74 -10.31
CA LYS A 176 -2.95 -3.39 -10.59
C LYS A 176 -3.00 -4.90 -10.34
N THR A 177 -2.05 -5.46 -9.61
CA THR A 177 -2.07 -6.90 -9.30
C THR A 177 -2.96 -7.24 -8.11
N LEU A 178 -3.26 -6.27 -7.23
CA LEU A 178 -3.98 -6.53 -5.98
C LEU A 178 -5.32 -7.27 -6.15
N PRO A 179 -6.22 -6.90 -7.11
CA PRO A 179 -7.49 -7.62 -7.26
C PRO A 179 -7.30 -9.11 -7.54
N HIS A 180 -6.38 -9.46 -8.44
CA HIS A 180 -6.07 -10.86 -8.74
C HIS A 180 -5.42 -11.58 -7.55
N LEU A 181 -4.50 -10.93 -6.84
CA LEU A 181 -3.89 -11.51 -5.65
C LEU A 181 -4.92 -11.83 -4.56
N LEU A 182 -5.95 -10.98 -4.39
CA LEU A 182 -7.03 -11.23 -3.43
C LEU A 182 -7.91 -12.42 -3.85
N GLU A 183 -8.19 -12.60 -5.15
CA GLU A 183 -8.88 -13.80 -5.67
C GLU A 183 -8.11 -15.08 -5.34
N LEU A 184 -6.77 -15.06 -5.42
CA LEU A 184 -5.94 -16.21 -5.09
C LEU A 184 -5.86 -16.49 -3.58
N CYS A 185 -6.19 -15.51 -2.75
CA CYS A 185 -6.06 -15.55 -1.29
C CYS A 185 -7.39 -15.82 -0.56
N GLU A 186 -8.43 -16.34 -1.22
CA GLU A 186 -9.77 -16.53 -0.63
C GLU A 186 -9.77 -17.28 0.72
N ASN A 187 -8.79 -18.17 0.94
CA ASN A 187 -8.68 -18.97 2.17
C ASN A 187 -7.56 -18.50 3.11
N ALA A 188 -6.86 -17.43 2.77
CA ALA A 188 -5.75 -16.90 3.55
C ALA A 188 -6.15 -15.64 4.31
N ILE A 189 -5.52 -15.41 5.45
CA ILE A 189 -5.54 -14.09 6.07
C ILE A 189 -4.68 -13.15 5.23
N THR A 190 -5.24 -12.05 4.76
CA THR A 190 -4.55 -11.08 3.92
C THR A 190 -4.13 -9.83 4.70
N VAL A 191 -2.89 -9.42 4.54
CA VAL A 191 -2.35 -8.18 5.13
C VAL A 191 -1.77 -7.31 4.04
N LEU A 192 -2.44 -6.22 3.70
CA LEU A 192 -1.87 -5.20 2.81
C LEU A 192 -0.95 -4.31 3.64
N THR A 193 0.35 -4.27 3.32
CA THR A 193 1.34 -3.58 4.17
C THR A 193 2.35 -2.78 3.36
N GLY A 194 2.83 -1.70 3.95
CA GLY A 194 3.86 -0.82 3.38
C GLY A 194 3.53 0.66 3.49
N PRO A 195 4.51 1.54 3.21
CA PRO A 195 4.32 2.99 3.30
C PRO A 195 3.28 3.56 2.32
N SER A 196 3.00 2.85 1.22
CA SER A 196 1.99 3.24 0.21
C SER A 196 0.57 2.78 0.56
N VAL A 197 0.35 2.10 1.69
CA VAL A 197 -0.98 1.56 2.02
C VAL A 197 -1.89 2.66 2.56
N PRO A 198 -3.03 2.91 1.90
CA PRO A 198 -4.04 3.83 2.42
C PRO A 198 -4.80 3.17 3.58
N MET A 199 -4.93 3.89 4.68
CA MET A 199 -5.70 3.46 5.85
C MET A 199 -7.20 3.70 5.60
N CYS A 200 -7.70 3.12 4.52
CA CYS A 200 -9.08 3.26 4.03
C CYS A 200 -9.93 2.07 4.50
N PRO A 201 -10.91 2.26 5.40
CA PRO A 201 -11.76 1.16 5.89
C PRO A 201 -12.48 0.38 4.78
N ALA A 202 -12.89 1.06 3.70
CA ALA A 202 -13.58 0.41 2.57
C ALA A 202 -12.74 -0.69 1.89
N LEU A 203 -11.41 -0.64 1.98
CA LEU A 203 -10.55 -1.71 1.46
C LEU A 203 -10.72 -3.02 2.23
N LEU A 204 -11.09 -2.96 3.51
CA LEU A 204 -11.39 -4.16 4.29
C LEU A 204 -12.60 -4.90 3.72
N ASP A 205 -13.59 -4.17 3.20
CA ASP A 205 -14.78 -4.76 2.57
C ASP A 205 -14.47 -5.42 1.21
N CYS A 206 -13.31 -5.09 0.62
CA CYS A 206 -12.84 -5.65 -0.65
C CYS A 206 -12.04 -6.96 -0.50
N GLY A 207 -12.09 -7.63 0.64
CA GLY A 207 -11.41 -8.92 0.84
C GLY A 207 -10.02 -8.81 1.49
N ILE A 208 -9.66 -7.66 2.03
CA ILE A 208 -8.43 -7.46 2.80
C ILE A 208 -8.78 -7.56 4.29
N ASP A 209 -8.05 -8.38 5.06
CA ASP A 209 -8.31 -8.53 6.49
C ASP A 209 -7.62 -7.47 7.33
N ARG A 210 -6.46 -7.00 6.87
CA ARG A 210 -5.66 -6.00 7.61
C ARG A 210 -4.97 -5.02 6.67
N LEU A 211 -4.98 -3.75 7.08
CA LEU A 211 -4.20 -2.67 6.46
C LEU A 211 -3.12 -2.22 7.45
N ALA A 212 -1.87 -2.20 7.00
CA ALA A 212 -0.75 -1.70 7.81
C ALA A 212 0.03 -0.66 7.02
N GLY A 213 -0.17 0.61 7.37
CA GLY A 213 0.34 1.76 6.62
C GLY A 213 1.21 2.69 7.46
N LEU A 214 1.86 3.62 6.77
CA LEU A 214 2.64 4.71 7.36
C LEU A 214 1.79 5.97 7.45
N VAL A 215 1.76 6.57 8.63
CA VAL A 215 1.27 7.95 8.83
C VAL A 215 2.46 8.84 9.08
N VAL A 216 2.68 9.79 8.17
CA VAL A 216 3.79 10.73 8.25
C VAL A 216 3.56 11.72 9.39
N THR A 217 4.57 11.86 10.28
CA THR A 217 4.58 12.82 11.37
C THR A 217 5.70 13.85 11.25
N ASP A 218 6.75 13.54 10.48
CA ASP A 218 7.83 14.45 10.12
C ASP A 218 7.76 14.76 8.62
N ARG A 219 6.90 15.73 8.25
CA ARG A 219 6.71 16.15 6.85
C ARG A 219 7.98 16.73 6.21
N PRO A 220 8.75 17.63 6.87
CA PRO A 220 9.98 18.15 6.30
C PRO A 220 11.02 17.04 6.04
N GLY A 221 11.20 16.14 7.02
CA GLY A 221 12.16 15.05 6.91
C GLY A 221 11.83 14.07 5.79
N ILE A 222 10.56 13.65 5.65
CA ILE A 222 10.17 12.74 4.56
C ILE A 222 10.25 13.42 3.19
N ALA A 223 9.92 14.72 3.11
CA ALA A 223 10.04 15.46 1.86
C ALA A 223 11.49 15.57 1.39
N GLU A 224 12.42 15.81 2.30
CA GLU A 224 13.86 15.77 1.99
C GLU A 224 14.32 14.36 1.61
N TYR A 225 13.84 13.33 2.34
CA TYR A 225 14.15 11.93 2.04
C TYR A 225 13.75 11.56 0.60
N VAL A 226 12.55 11.95 0.15
CA VAL A 226 12.06 11.68 -1.21
C VAL A 226 12.84 12.47 -2.26
N ARG A 227 13.05 13.78 -2.05
CA ARG A 227 13.77 14.66 -3.00
C ARG A 227 15.24 14.28 -3.16
N ALA A 228 15.86 13.75 -2.12
CA ALA A 228 17.26 13.33 -2.13
C ALA A 228 17.44 11.86 -2.57
N ASP A 229 16.38 11.19 -2.99
CA ASP A 229 16.36 9.75 -3.36
C ASP A 229 17.09 8.87 -2.34
N ARG A 230 16.93 9.17 -1.06
CA ARG A 230 17.62 8.44 0.01
C ARG A 230 17.17 6.97 0.01
N ARG A 231 18.14 6.09 0.12
CA ARG A 231 17.86 4.65 0.32
C ARG A 231 17.53 4.42 1.79
N GLY A 232 16.68 3.43 2.05
CA GLY A 232 16.31 3.02 3.40
C GLY A 232 14.82 2.96 3.61
N ASN A 233 14.42 3.03 4.88
CA ASN A 233 13.04 2.83 5.29
C ASN A 233 12.39 4.19 5.64
N PRO A 234 11.30 4.60 4.96
CA PRO A 234 10.58 5.84 5.26
C PRO A 234 9.85 5.83 6.61
N TYR A 235 9.74 4.68 7.28
CA TYR A 235 9.10 4.60 8.60
C TYR A 235 9.77 5.42 9.70
N GLY A 236 11.03 5.86 9.52
CA GLY A 236 11.69 6.79 10.43
C GLY A 236 11.06 8.20 10.49
N TYR A 237 10.19 8.54 9.53
CA TYR A 237 9.53 9.85 9.43
C TYR A 237 8.06 9.83 9.85
N GLY A 238 7.61 8.76 10.49
CA GLY A 238 6.22 8.62 10.87
C GLY A 238 5.95 7.47 11.83
N ARG A 239 4.71 7.05 11.88
CA ARG A 239 4.24 5.95 12.72
C ARG A 239 3.48 4.94 11.89
N SER A 240 3.64 3.65 12.22
CA SER A 240 2.86 2.58 11.63
C SER A 240 1.52 2.44 12.32
N PHE A 241 0.48 2.21 11.54
CA PHE A 241 -0.87 1.95 12.03
C PHE A 241 -1.39 0.63 11.46
N LEU A 242 -2.24 -0.04 12.22
CA LEU A 242 -2.92 -1.27 11.83
C LEU A 242 -4.42 -1.03 11.91
N LEU A 243 -5.10 -1.26 10.81
CA LEU A 243 -6.56 -1.34 10.73
C LEU A 243 -6.93 -2.77 10.36
N LYS A 244 -7.89 -3.37 11.04
CA LYS A 244 -8.31 -4.76 10.82
C LYS A 244 -9.83 -4.86 10.86
N LYS A 245 -10.37 -5.90 10.23
CA LYS A 245 -11.76 -6.31 10.47
C LYS A 245 -11.94 -6.69 11.94
N ASP A 246 -13.09 -6.33 12.50
CA ASP A 246 -13.53 -6.75 13.82
C ASP A 246 -13.87 -8.26 13.85
#